data_6425ace6734e9ce0d5665a0c54944df2
#
_entry.id   6425ace6734e9ce0d5665a0c54944df2
#
_cell.length_a   1.000
_cell.length_b   1.000
_cell.length_c   1.000
_cell.angle_alpha   90.00
_cell.angle_beta   90.00
_cell.angle_gamma   90.00
#
_symmetry.space_group_name_H-M   'P 1'
#
loop_
_entity.id
_entity.type
_entity.pdbx_description
1 polymer ?
#
loop_
_entity_poly.entity_id
_entity_poly.type
_entity_poly.pdbx_seq_one_letter_code
_entity_poly.pdbx_strand_id
1 'polypeptide(L)'
;MSAATIRAARATDQQALAALWATAFTPPLSPDQWLVDDERLAHTRVAEDDEGLCGSIYGLPKRLRESDGGIAAVHAIGSVAVAERARGQGLARRLVAATLQAAGDADWALLFTGTPEVYRSSGFETFSMARTVAGPWRAATPAAVGTEGRVVRESVGLGSLRPVREVYERSRSDLVLAPVRGDRDWAMAEVRLRGATLYRRIEGSTVVGYAVAEPRGGVGVLLESAVLPGADGARDDLLAAIAVDWASAGVTSCELAVPALPEEDRALRAFAPEAVRQDDRTGMIRPLRRAARLHGIRHFTAGDYF
;
A
#
# COMPACT_ATOMS: atom_id res chain seq x y z
N MET A 1 -12.04 9.76 -35.77
CA MET A 1 -11.15 9.17 -34.77
C MET A 1 -11.36 7.66 -34.75
N SER A 2 -10.33 6.89 -34.99
CA SER A 2 -10.40 5.42 -34.93
C SER A 2 -10.65 4.96 -33.48
N ALA A 3 -11.38 3.89 -33.31
CA ALA A 3 -11.64 3.32 -31.97
C ALA A 3 -10.32 2.73 -31.42
N ALA A 4 -9.91 3.16 -30.23
CA ALA A 4 -8.70 2.65 -29.60
C ALA A 4 -8.70 1.13 -29.48
N THR A 5 -7.59 0.48 -29.84
CA THR A 5 -7.37 -0.97 -29.73
C THR A 5 -6.70 -1.28 -28.40
N ILE A 6 -7.14 -2.33 -27.69
CA ILE A 6 -6.56 -2.77 -26.42
C ILE A 6 -5.69 -4.00 -26.67
N ARG A 7 -4.46 -3.98 -26.18
CA ARG A 7 -3.47 -5.07 -26.30
C ARG A 7 -2.63 -5.22 -25.03
N ALA A 8 -1.86 -6.29 -24.93
CA ALA A 8 -0.80 -6.43 -23.92
C ALA A 8 0.29 -5.37 -24.14
N ALA A 9 0.87 -4.86 -23.07
CA ALA A 9 2.01 -3.97 -23.15
C ALA A 9 3.25 -4.71 -23.64
N ARG A 10 4.18 -3.96 -24.26
CA ARG A 10 5.47 -4.43 -24.78
C ARG A 10 6.59 -3.62 -24.13
N ALA A 11 7.80 -4.13 -24.14
CA ALA A 11 8.97 -3.38 -23.65
C ALA A 11 9.14 -2.02 -24.34
N THR A 12 8.78 -1.93 -25.62
CA THR A 12 8.82 -0.68 -26.41
C THR A 12 7.80 0.37 -25.96
N ASP A 13 6.79 0.01 -25.15
CA ASP A 13 5.77 0.93 -24.67
C ASP A 13 6.21 1.72 -23.42
N GLN A 14 7.35 1.38 -22.81
CA GLN A 14 7.78 1.93 -21.52
C GLN A 14 7.81 3.47 -21.49
N GLN A 15 8.38 4.08 -22.51
CA GLN A 15 8.49 5.54 -22.60
C GLN A 15 7.10 6.19 -22.74
N ALA A 16 6.24 5.63 -23.58
CA ALA A 16 4.88 6.14 -23.79
C ALA A 16 3.99 5.93 -22.56
N LEU A 17 4.15 4.81 -21.84
CA LEU A 17 3.50 4.58 -20.55
C LEU A 17 3.95 5.61 -19.51
N ALA A 18 5.24 5.86 -19.35
CA ALA A 18 5.75 6.86 -18.41
C ALA A 18 5.19 8.26 -18.72
N ALA A 19 5.13 8.65 -20.01
CA ALA A 19 4.53 9.92 -20.43
C ALA A 19 3.03 9.99 -20.13
N LEU A 20 2.27 8.93 -20.40
CA LEU A 20 0.83 8.85 -20.06
C LEU A 20 0.61 9.00 -18.55
N TRP A 21 1.39 8.34 -17.74
CA TRP A 21 1.26 8.36 -16.29
C TRP A 21 1.66 9.69 -15.66
N ALA A 22 2.67 10.36 -16.21
CA ALA A 22 3.07 11.70 -15.78
C ALA A 22 1.95 12.73 -15.92
N THR A 23 1.00 12.52 -16.83
CA THR A 23 -0.15 13.40 -17.05
C THR A 23 -1.45 12.93 -16.42
N ALA A 24 -1.58 11.63 -16.16
CA ALA A 24 -2.84 11.04 -15.69
C ALA A 24 -2.98 11.03 -14.17
N PHE A 25 -1.86 11.09 -13.43
CA PHE A 25 -1.86 11.01 -11.96
C PHE A 25 -1.46 12.35 -11.33
N THR A 26 -2.03 12.64 -10.15
CA THR A 26 -1.70 13.81 -9.35
C THR A 26 -1.46 13.36 -7.90
N PRO A 27 -0.24 13.50 -7.33
CA PRO A 27 0.98 13.95 -8.03
C PRO A 27 1.40 12.98 -9.14
N PRO A 28 2.18 13.45 -10.12
CA PRO A 28 2.73 12.57 -11.16
C PRO A 28 3.51 11.41 -10.54
N LEU A 29 3.35 10.23 -11.07
CA LEU A 29 4.17 9.10 -10.66
C LEU A 29 5.59 9.30 -11.20
N SER A 30 6.60 9.23 -10.34
CA SER A 30 7.98 9.29 -10.78
C SER A 30 8.40 7.98 -11.46
N PRO A 31 9.29 8.01 -12.47
CA PRO A 31 9.79 6.81 -13.12
C PRO A 31 10.36 5.77 -12.14
N ASP A 32 10.92 6.21 -11.01
CA ASP A 32 11.52 5.34 -10.00
C ASP A 32 10.49 4.53 -9.19
N GLN A 33 9.22 4.93 -9.23
CA GLN A 33 8.11 4.20 -8.61
C GLN A 33 7.62 3.02 -9.47
N TRP A 34 8.29 2.80 -10.59
CA TRP A 34 7.93 1.80 -11.57
C TRP A 34 9.03 0.74 -11.64
N LEU A 35 8.81 -0.39 -11.04
CA LEU A 35 9.46 -1.59 -11.52
C LEU A 35 8.75 -2.01 -12.81
N VAL A 36 9.18 -1.48 -13.93
CA VAL A 36 8.76 -1.95 -15.25
C VAL A 36 9.67 -3.13 -15.61
N ASP A 37 9.45 -4.23 -14.91
CA ASP A 37 10.02 -5.52 -15.27
C ASP A 37 9.10 -6.24 -16.26
N ASP A 38 9.59 -7.32 -16.84
CA ASP A 38 8.84 -8.12 -17.83
C ASP A 38 7.53 -8.66 -17.25
N GLU A 39 7.51 -8.99 -15.96
CA GLU A 39 6.31 -9.47 -15.29
C GLU A 39 5.25 -8.37 -15.21
N ARG A 40 5.62 -7.12 -14.89
CA ARG A 40 4.68 -6.01 -14.90
C ARG A 40 4.12 -5.76 -16.29
N LEU A 41 4.97 -5.81 -17.32
CA LEU A 41 4.54 -5.68 -18.71
C LEU A 41 3.52 -6.76 -19.10
N ALA A 42 3.77 -8.02 -18.72
CA ALA A 42 2.85 -9.14 -18.98
C ALA A 42 1.45 -8.90 -18.37
N HIS A 43 1.39 -8.22 -17.23
CA HIS A 43 0.17 -7.87 -16.51
C HIS A 43 -0.43 -6.51 -16.89
N THR A 44 0.19 -5.75 -17.78
CA THR A 44 -0.29 -4.45 -18.24
C THR A 44 -1.04 -4.57 -19.56
N ARG A 45 -2.19 -3.91 -19.64
CA ARG A 45 -2.90 -3.68 -20.90
C ARG A 45 -2.81 -2.22 -21.28
N VAL A 46 -2.62 -1.96 -22.55
CA VAL A 46 -2.56 -0.61 -23.12
C VAL A 46 -3.65 -0.44 -24.15
N ALA A 47 -4.15 0.78 -24.25
CA ALA A 47 -5.03 1.20 -25.35
C ALA A 47 -4.26 2.14 -26.27
N GLU A 48 -4.34 1.92 -27.56
CA GLU A 48 -3.66 2.66 -28.62
C GLU A 48 -4.63 3.11 -29.69
N ASP A 49 -4.55 4.36 -30.09
CA ASP A 49 -5.26 4.96 -31.20
C ASP A 49 -4.26 5.48 -32.28
N ASP A 50 -4.75 6.21 -33.28
CA ASP A 50 -3.91 6.74 -34.38
C ASP A 50 -2.84 7.73 -33.89
N GLU A 51 -2.97 8.29 -32.67
CA GLU A 51 -2.02 9.23 -32.06
C GLU A 51 -1.06 8.53 -31.05
N GLY A 52 -1.19 7.21 -30.86
CA GLY A 52 -0.36 6.41 -29.95
C GLY A 52 -1.08 5.97 -28.69
N LEU A 53 -0.33 5.68 -27.59
CA LEU A 53 -0.94 5.20 -26.35
C LEU A 53 -1.87 6.24 -25.74
N CYS A 54 -3.11 5.83 -25.51
CA CYS A 54 -4.16 6.67 -24.94
C CYS A 54 -4.79 6.10 -23.65
N GLY A 55 -4.36 4.92 -23.22
CA GLY A 55 -4.80 4.34 -21.96
C GLY A 55 -3.94 3.19 -21.49
N SER A 56 -3.98 2.92 -20.18
CA SER A 56 -3.32 1.76 -19.56
C SER A 56 -4.10 1.26 -18.35
N ILE A 57 -3.89 0.00 -18.02
CA ILE A 57 -4.36 -0.65 -16.80
C ILE A 57 -3.40 -1.78 -16.44
N TYR A 58 -3.20 -1.97 -15.15
CA TYR A 58 -2.37 -3.03 -14.60
C TYR A 58 -3.21 -3.97 -13.75
N GLY A 59 -3.09 -5.27 -13.95
CA GLY A 59 -3.82 -6.29 -13.19
C GLY A 59 -2.88 -7.38 -12.71
N LEU A 60 -2.51 -7.36 -11.42
CA LEU A 60 -1.51 -8.23 -10.81
C LEU A 60 -2.16 -9.34 -9.97
N PRO A 61 -1.71 -10.60 -10.08
CA PRO A 61 -2.10 -11.63 -9.13
C PRO A 61 -1.52 -11.33 -7.74
N LYS A 62 -2.37 -11.36 -6.72
CA LYS A 62 -2.01 -11.18 -5.30
C LYS A 62 -2.62 -12.28 -4.46
N ARG A 63 -2.03 -12.52 -3.30
CA ARG A 63 -2.59 -13.37 -2.26
C ARG A 63 -2.92 -12.52 -1.05
N LEU A 64 -4.20 -12.44 -0.69
CA LEU A 64 -4.66 -11.63 0.44
C LEU A 64 -5.32 -12.50 1.51
N ARG A 65 -5.08 -12.15 2.76
CA ARG A 65 -5.71 -12.80 3.91
C ARG A 65 -7.17 -12.42 3.99
N GLU A 66 -8.00 -13.39 4.27
CA GLU A 66 -9.44 -13.24 4.52
C GLU A 66 -9.78 -13.63 5.97
N SER A 67 -11.04 -13.44 6.33
CA SER A 67 -11.59 -13.95 7.62
C SER A 67 -11.27 -15.43 7.80
N ASP A 68 -11.19 -15.85 9.05
CA ASP A 68 -10.99 -17.27 9.45
C ASP A 68 -9.66 -17.88 8.95
N GLY A 69 -8.62 -17.03 8.77
CA GLY A 69 -7.30 -17.47 8.32
C GLY A 69 -7.23 -17.90 6.86
N GLY A 70 -8.28 -17.66 6.07
CA GLY A 70 -8.30 -17.94 4.63
C GLY A 70 -7.33 -17.05 3.85
N ILE A 71 -6.89 -17.53 2.69
CA ILE A 71 -6.10 -16.77 1.72
C ILE A 71 -6.82 -16.85 0.38
N ALA A 72 -7.11 -15.69 -0.22
CA ALA A 72 -7.71 -15.57 -1.53
C ALA A 72 -6.67 -15.32 -2.61
N ALA A 73 -6.91 -15.86 -3.80
CA ALA A 73 -6.27 -15.42 -5.03
C ALA A 73 -6.99 -14.15 -5.52
N VAL A 74 -6.29 -13.04 -5.65
CA VAL A 74 -6.87 -11.73 -5.93
C VAL A 74 -6.27 -11.12 -7.19
N HIS A 75 -7.13 -10.60 -8.06
CA HIS A 75 -6.70 -9.77 -9.19
C HIS A 75 -6.66 -8.31 -8.77
N ALA A 76 -5.47 -7.82 -8.44
CA ALA A 76 -5.24 -6.48 -7.95
C ALA A 76 -5.07 -5.50 -9.12
N ILE A 77 -5.94 -4.49 -9.23
CA ILE A 77 -5.99 -3.57 -10.35
C ILE A 77 -5.45 -2.20 -9.93
N GLY A 78 -4.44 -1.74 -10.66
CA GLY A 78 -3.82 -0.44 -10.45
C GLY A 78 -3.46 0.27 -11.75
N SER A 79 -2.89 1.46 -11.62
CA SER A 79 -2.35 2.27 -12.71
C SER A 79 -3.34 2.46 -13.89
N VAL A 80 -4.63 2.67 -13.57
CA VAL A 80 -5.64 2.96 -14.58
C VAL A 80 -5.48 4.41 -15.04
N ALA A 81 -5.01 4.59 -16.25
CA ALA A 81 -4.77 5.90 -16.86
C ALA A 81 -5.50 6.00 -18.21
N VAL A 82 -6.08 7.17 -18.48
CA VAL A 82 -6.68 7.51 -19.78
C VAL A 82 -6.25 8.93 -20.15
N ALA A 83 -5.61 9.05 -21.31
CA ALA A 83 -5.20 10.33 -21.87
C ALA A 83 -6.41 11.27 -21.99
N GLU A 84 -6.22 12.56 -21.75
CA GLU A 84 -7.29 13.54 -21.73
C GLU A 84 -8.13 13.50 -23.03
N ARG A 85 -7.47 13.40 -24.20
CA ARG A 85 -8.11 13.30 -25.51
C ARG A 85 -9.02 12.08 -25.69
N ALA A 86 -8.82 11.02 -24.89
CA ALA A 86 -9.58 9.77 -24.97
C ALA A 86 -10.59 9.61 -23.81
N ARG A 87 -10.74 10.62 -22.95
CA ARG A 87 -11.74 10.61 -21.87
C ARG A 87 -13.16 10.73 -22.43
N GLY A 88 -14.14 10.33 -21.63
CA GLY A 88 -15.56 10.39 -22.02
C GLY A 88 -16.01 9.31 -23.02
N GLN A 89 -15.09 8.50 -23.57
CA GLN A 89 -15.34 7.48 -24.59
C GLN A 89 -15.52 6.06 -24.02
N GLY A 90 -15.66 5.92 -22.70
CA GLY A 90 -15.79 4.62 -22.03
C GLY A 90 -14.52 3.76 -22.02
N LEU A 91 -13.36 4.34 -22.34
CA LEU A 91 -12.09 3.60 -22.45
C LEU A 91 -11.66 2.94 -21.14
N ALA A 92 -11.81 3.64 -20.00
CA ALA A 92 -11.51 3.06 -18.68
C ALA A 92 -12.32 1.77 -18.43
N ARG A 93 -13.61 1.75 -18.74
CA ARG A 93 -14.47 0.56 -18.62
C ARG A 93 -14.01 -0.58 -19.53
N ARG A 94 -13.57 -0.27 -20.75
CA ARG A 94 -13.04 -1.27 -21.70
C ARG A 94 -11.73 -1.86 -21.19
N LEU A 95 -10.84 -1.04 -20.63
CA LEU A 95 -9.60 -1.48 -20.01
C LEU A 95 -9.87 -2.37 -18.79
N VAL A 96 -10.81 -1.98 -17.93
CA VAL A 96 -11.23 -2.82 -16.79
C VAL A 96 -11.78 -4.17 -17.28
N ALA A 97 -12.62 -4.19 -18.30
CA ALA A 97 -13.13 -5.44 -18.87
C ALA A 97 -11.97 -6.33 -19.39
N ALA A 98 -11.01 -5.74 -20.11
CA ALA A 98 -9.87 -6.48 -20.67
C ALA A 98 -8.94 -7.06 -19.57
N THR A 99 -8.70 -6.33 -18.47
CA THR A 99 -7.87 -6.89 -17.37
C THR A 99 -8.63 -7.97 -16.58
N LEU A 100 -9.95 -7.82 -16.39
CA LEU A 100 -10.76 -8.83 -15.73
C LEU A 100 -10.86 -10.14 -16.53
N GLN A 101 -10.83 -10.08 -17.86
CA GLN A 101 -10.73 -11.29 -18.70
C GLN A 101 -9.41 -12.02 -18.52
N ALA A 102 -8.35 -11.31 -18.13
CA ALA A 102 -7.03 -11.86 -17.85
C ALA A 102 -6.83 -12.27 -16.37
N ALA A 103 -7.87 -12.17 -15.53
CA ALA A 103 -7.76 -12.44 -14.09
C ALA A 103 -7.54 -13.93 -13.73
N GLY A 104 -7.66 -14.84 -14.71
CA GLY A 104 -7.43 -16.26 -14.51
C GLY A 104 -8.33 -16.85 -13.41
N ASP A 105 -7.69 -17.56 -12.47
CA ASP A 105 -8.37 -18.24 -11.36
C ASP A 105 -8.57 -17.36 -10.11
N ALA A 106 -8.51 -16.04 -10.23
CA ALA A 106 -8.72 -15.15 -9.11
C ALA A 106 -10.13 -15.30 -8.50
N ASP A 107 -10.20 -15.33 -7.18
CA ASP A 107 -11.45 -15.42 -6.43
C ASP A 107 -12.28 -14.14 -6.58
N TRP A 108 -11.59 -12.99 -6.49
CA TRP A 108 -12.18 -11.65 -6.60
C TRP A 108 -11.13 -10.63 -7.07
N ALA A 109 -11.59 -9.47 -7.50
CA ALA A 109 -10.72 -8.36 -7.89
C ALA A 109 -10.75 -7.24 -6.85
N LEU A 110 -9.62 -6.52 -6.71
CA LEU A 110 -9.42 -5.40 -5.79
C LEU A 110 -8.83 -4.20 -6.54
N LEU A 111 -9.30 -3.01 -6.18
CA LEU A 111 -8.66 -1.75 -6.56
C LEU A 111 -8.84 -0.70 -5.46
N PHE A 112 -8.01 0.37 -5.52
CA PHE A 112 -8.15 1.56 -4.68
C PHE A 112 -8.30 2.78 -5.58
N THR A 113 -9.27 3.64 -5.30
CA THR A 113 -9.59 4.79 -6.15
C THR A 113 -10.23 5.94 -5.38
N GLY A 114 -9.93 7.16 -5.78
CA GLY A 114 -10.66 8.37 -5.38
C GLY A 114 -11.92 8.63 -6.22
N THR A 115 -12.16 7.84 -7.30
CA THR A 115 -13.29 8.02 -8.26
C THR A 115 -14.09 6.72 -8.40
N PRO A 116 -14.77 6.26 -7.34
CA PRO A 116 -15.44 4.95 -7.32
C PRO A 116 -16.56 4.80 -8.36
N GLU A 117 -17.16 5.90 -8.81
CA GLU A 117 -18.21 5.92 -9.84
C GLU A 117 -17.75 5.34 -11.18
N VAL A 118 -16.48 5.46 -11.50
CA VAL A 118 -15.89 4.91 -12.74
C VAL A 118 -15.98 3.37 -12.76
N TYR A 119 -15.90 2.72 -11.60
CA TYR A 119 -15.80 1.26 -11.49
C TYR A 119 -17.10 0.56 -11.11
N ARG A 120 -18.11 1.30 -10.60
CA ARG A 120 -19.41 0.74 -10.22
C ARG A 120 -20.11 0.05 -11.40
N SER A 121 -20.06 0.64 -12.59
CA SER A 121 -20.64 0.04 -13.80
C SER A 121 -19.94 -1.27 -14.23
N SER A 122 -18.74 -1.52 -13.71
CA SER A 122 -18.00 -2.78 -13.89
C SER A 122 -18.22 -3.76 -12.73
N GLY A 123 -19.20 -3.54 -11.85
CA GLY A 123 -19.59 -4.45 -10.78
C GLY A 123 -18.69 -4.38 -9.54
N PHE A 124 -17.91 -3.30 -9.36
CA PHE A 124 -17.15 -3.08 -8.15
C PHE A 124 -17.99 -2.40 -7.08
N GLU A 125 -17.83 -2.85 -5.84
CA GLU A 125 -18.49 -2.32 -4.66
C GLU A 125 -17.44 -1.79 -3.67
N THR A 126 -17.73 -0.62 -3.07
CA THR A 126 -16.86 0.02 -2.09
C THR A 126 -16.94 -0.70 -0.74
N PHE A 127 -15.81 -0.88 -0.10
CA PHE A 127 -15.74 -1.29 1.31
C PHE A 127 -15.03 -0.22 2.14
N SER A 128 -15.26 -0.24 3.46
CA SER A 128 -14.62 0.66 4.43
C SER A 128 -13.47 -0.04 5.14
N MET A 129 -12.40 0.71 5.41
CA MET A 129 -11.23 0.25 6.15
C MET A 129 -10.75 1.34 7.10
N ALA A 130 -10.70 1.07 8.40
CA ALA A 130 -10.15 1.98 9.41
C ALA A 130 -8.62 1.97 9.34
N ARG A 131 -8.04 2.74 8.41
CA ARG A 131 -6.64 2.63 8.01
C ARG A 131 -5.71 3.59 8.71
N THR A 132 -6.12 4.83 8.90
CA THR A 132 -5.23 5.94 9.27
C THR A 132 -5.73 6.61 10.54
N VAL A 133 -4.81 6.90 11.46
CA VAL A 133 -5.02 7.80 12.58
C VAL A 133 -4.33 9.11 12.24
N ALA A 134 -5.06 10.22 12.18
CA ALA A 134 -4.54 11.52 11.78
C ALA A 134 -4.86 12.61 12.80
N GLY A 135 -3.91 13.52 13.02
CA GLY A 135 -4.09 14.65 13.91
C GLY A 135 -2.78 15.10 14.58
N PRO A 136 -2.89 15.93 15.64
CA PRO A 136 -1.75 16.34 16.44
C PRO A 136 -1.08 15.14 17.10
N TRP A 137 0.24 15.20 17.23
CA TRP A 137 1.03 14.26 18.01
C TRP A 137 1.80 15.01 19.10
N ARG A 138 2.27 14.29 20.11
CA ARG A 138 3.07 14.86 21.18
C ARG A 138 4.46 14.27 21.17
N ALA A 139 5.49 15.14 21.25
CA ALA A 139 6.82 14.68 21.53
C ALA A 139 6.78 13.95 22.88
N ALA A 140 6.99 12.65 22.87
CA ALA A 140 7.13 11.89 24.12
C ALA A 140 8.32 12.46 24.89
N THR A 141 8.15 12.71 26.18
CA THR A 141 9.31 12.78 27.07
C THR A 141 9.98 11.42 26.94
N PRO A 142 11.28 11.32 26.63
CA PRO A 142 11.94 10.04 26.46
C PRO A 142 11.69 9.19 27.72
N ALA A 143 10.78 8.23 27.63
CA ALA A 143 10.71 7.20 28.63
C ALA A 143 12.07 6.51 28.60
N ALA A 144 12.62 6.23 29.77
CA ALA A 144 13.88 5.51 29.86
C ALA A 144 13.76 4.25 28.99
N VAL A 145 14.53 4.20 27.91
CA VAL A 145 14.58 3.05 26.99
C VAL A 145 14.81 1.83 27.86
N GLY A 146 13.88 0.89 27.83
CA GLY A 146 13.98 -0.35 28.61
C GLY A 146 15.34 -0.99 28.36
N THR A 147 15.97 -1.49 29.38
CA THR A 147 17.38 -1.92 29.41
C THR A 147 17.70 -3.12 28.52
N GLU A 148 16.73 -3.77 27.90
CA GLU A 148 16.92 -5.06 27.22
C GLU A 148 16.91 -5.02 25.69
N GLY A 149 16.80 -3.85 25.03
CA GLY A 149 16.81 -3.80 23.57
C GLY A 149 17.14 -2.42 23.01
N ARG A 150 17.39 -2.37 21.70
CA ARG A 150 17.76 -1.13 21.00
C ARG A 150 16.90 -0.92 19.76
N VAL A 151 16.66 0.35 19.41
CA VAL A 151 16.11 0.73 18.12
C VAL A 151 17.24 1.14 17.18
N VAL A 152 17.33 0.47 16.04
CA VAL A 152 18.28 0.77 14.96
C VAL A 152 17.54 1.48 13.84
N ARG A 153 18.15 2.49 13.24
CA ARG A 153 17.60 3.31 12.16
C ARG A 153 18.43 3.16 10.90
N GLU A 154 17.77 3.02 9.76
CA GLU A 154 18.41 3.05 8.44
C GLU A 154 17.43 3.58 7.38
N SER A 155 17.93 4.07 6.26
CA SER A 155 17.07 4.45 5.14
C SER A 155 16.59 3.20 4.41
N VAL A 156 15.30 3.17 4.01
CA VAL A 156 14.78 2.08 3.18
C VAL A 156 15.44 2.12 1.79
N GLY A 157 16.06 1.01 1.45
CA GLY A 157 16.72 0.77 0.18
C GLY A 157 16.58 -0.69 -0.23
N LEU A 158 17.31 -1.08 -1.27
CA LEU A 158 17.27 -2.46 -1.77
C LEU A 158 17.78 -3.45 -0.69
N GLY A 159 16.97 -4.43 -0.36
CA GLY A 159 17.28 -5.47 0.63
C GLY A 159 17.09 -5.05 2.10
N SER A 160 16.77 -3.79 2.40
CA SER A 160 16.62 -3.28 3.77
C SER A 160 15.46 -3.90 4.54
N LEU A 161 14.39 -4.32 3.85
CA LEU A 161 13.22 -4.95 4.47
C LEU A 161 13.40 -6.45 4.75
N ARG A 162 14.51 -7.05 4.30
CA ARG A 162 14.75 -8.50 4.51
C ARG A 162 14.70 -8.93 5.98
N PRO A 163 15.32 -8.19 6.94
CA PRO A 163 15.30 -8.57 8.35
C PRO A 163 13.95 -8.49 9.05
N VAL A 164 12.96 -7.79 8.45
CA VAL A 164 11.64 -7.56 9.05
C VAL A 164 10.53 -8.43 8.47
N ARG A 165 10.84 -9.27 7.49
CA ARG A 165 9.86 -10.13 6.80
C ARG A 165 9.11 -11.05 7.76
N GLU A 166 9.81 -11.70 8.69
CA GLU A 166 9.19 -12.58 9.67
C GLU A 166 8.23 -11.81 10.60
N VAL A 167 8.65 -10.63 11.04
CA VAL A 167 7.81 -9.76 11.89
C VAL A 167 6.53 -9.39 11.16
N TYR A 168 6.64 -8.97 9.88
CA TYR A 168 5.48 -8.66 9.05
C TYR A 168 4.52 -9.85 8.95
N GLU A 169 5.01 -11.02 8.55
CA GLU A 169 4.16 -12.20 8.31
C GLU A 169 3.42 -12.63 9.58
N ARG A 170 4.13 -12.68 10.72
CA ARG A 170 3.53 -13.11 11.99
C ARG A 170 2.55 -12.11 12.56
N SER A 171 2.82 -10.80 12.42
CA SER A 171 1.93 -9.75 12.92
C SER A 171 0.67 -9.57 12.08
N ARG A 172 0.67 -10.09 10.84
CA ARG A 172 -0.46 -9.94 9.89
C ARG A 172 -1.36 -11.18 9.83
N SER A 173 -1.06 -12.24 10.59
CA SER A 173 -1.80 -13.52 10.52
C SER A 173 -3.30 -13.36 10.69
N ASP A 174 -3.73 -12.45 11.57
CA ASP A 174 -5.12 -12.25 11.95
C ASP A 174 -5.77 -11.01 11.30
N LEU A 175 -5.04 -10.35 10.39
CA LEU A 175 -5.54 -9.17 9.69
C LEU A 175 -6.12 -9.53 8.32
N VAL A 176 -7.29 -8.98 8.04
CA VAL A 176 -7.98 -9.15 6.75
C VAL A 176 -7.45 -8.15 5.73
N LEU A 177 -7.37 -8.53 4.47
CA LEU A 177 -6.76 -7.82 3.33
C LEU A 177 -5.22 -7.77 3.36
N ALA A 178 -4.57 -8.05 4.48
CA ALA A 178 -3.13 -8.06 4.55
C ALA A 178 -2.53 -9.03 3.51
N PRO A 179 -1.62 -8.57 2.62
CA PRO A 179 -1.00 -9.45 1.63
C PRO A 179 -0.11 -10.52 2.27
N VAL A 180 -0.09 -11.69 1.65
CA VAL A 180 0.96 -12.68 1.86
C VAL A 180 2.06 -12.34 0.86
N ARG A 181 3.07 -11.61 1.31
CA ARG A 181 4.12 -11.05 0.44
C ARG A 181 5.08 -12.13 -0.07
N GLY A 182 5.15 -12.32 -1.40
CA GLY A 182 6.25 -13.01 -2.06
C GLY A 182 7.47 -12.10 -2.26
N ASP A 183 8.55 -12.63 -2.87
CA ASP A 183 9.78 -11.84 -3.08
C ASP A 183 9.55 -10.60 -3.91
N ARG A 184 8.68 -10.68 -4.92
CA ARG A 184 8.29 -9.50 -5.73
C ARG A 184 7.55 -8.46 -4.91
N ASP A 185 6.62 -8.87 -4.04
CA ASP A 185 5.90 -7.93 -3.19
C ASP A 185 6.85 -7.20 -2.24
N TRP A 186 7.85 -7.88 -1.74
CA TRP A 186 8.91 -7.27 -0.93
C TRP A 186 9.74 -6.28 -1.73
N ALA A 187 10.15 -6.63 -2.95
CA ALA A 187 10.87 -5.71 -3.83
C ALA A 187 10.03 -4.45 -4.15
N MET A 188 8.73 -4.63 -4.40
CA MET A 188 7.81 -3.49 -4.60
C MET A 188 7.63 -2.65 -3.35
N ALA A 189 7.55 -3.26 -2.17
CA ALA A 189 7.50 -2.52 -0.90
C ALA A 189 8.75 -1.66 -0.70
N GLU A 190 9.95 -2.19 -0.99
CA GLU A 190 11.20 -1.41 -0.93
C GLU A 190 11.22 -0.23 -1.91
N VAL A 191 10.65 -0.39 -3.11
CA VAL A 191 10.51 0.71 -4.07
C VAL A 191 9.56 1.79 -3.54
N ARG A 192 8.40 1.39 -3.02
CA ARG A 192 7.37 2.32 -2.51
C ARG A 192 7.76 3.05 -1.24
N LEU A 193 8.55 2.41 -0.40
CA LEU A 193 9.00 2.95 0.88
C LEU A 193 10.40 3.56 0.79
N ARG A 194 11.00 3.63 -0.42
CA ARG A 194 12.35 4.12 -0.64
C ARG A 194 12.56 5.52 -0.06
N GLY A 195 13.65 5.69 0.66
CA GLY A 195 14.04 6.97 1.27
C GLY A 195 13.38 7.25 2.61
N ALA A 196 12.31 6.56 2.97
CA ALA A 196 11.77 6.62 4.33
C ALA A 196 12.74 5.98 5.33
N THR A 197 12.58 6.27 6.61
CA THR A 197 13.40 5.67 7.67
C THR A 197 12.76 4.38 8.17
N LEU A 198 13.53 3.29 8.12
CA LEU A 198 13.21 2.02 8.76
C LEU A 198 13.77 2.03 10.18
N TYR A 199 12.90 1.86 11.16
CA TYR A 199 13.22 1.65 12.58
C TYR A 199 13.05 0.17 12.89
N ARG A 200 14.06 -0.47 13.47
CA ARG A 200 14.01 -1.88 13.90
C ARG A 200 14.27 -1.99 15.39
N ARG A 201 13.34 -2.56 16.14
CA ARG A 201 13.52 -2.91 17.53
C ARG A 201 14.14 -4.30 17.62
N ILE A 202 15.31 -4.37 18.24
CA ILE A 202 16.11 -5.60 18.32
C ILE A 202 16.29 -5.99 19.79
N GLU A 203 16.00 -7.25 20.11
CA GLU A 203 16.25 -7.91 21.38
C GLU A 203 17.27 -9.04 21.18
N GLY A 204 18.43 -8.93 21.83
CA GLY A 204 19.55 -9.81 21.52
C GLY A 204 19.94 -9.70 20.03
N SER A 205 19.73 -10.75 19.27
CA SER A 205 19.96 -10.81 17.81
C SER A 205 18.66 -10.78 16.99
N THR A 206 17.49 -10.75 17.63
CA THR A 206 16.19 -10.92 16.98
C THR A 206 15.52 -9.57 16.76
N VAL A 207 15.01 -9.33 15.56
CA VAL A 207 14.10 -8.21 15.30
C VAL A 207 12.72 -8.58 15.80
N VAL A 208 12.21 -7.84 16.80
CA VAL A 208 10.90 -8.09 17.42
C VAL A 208 9.83 -7.11 16.98
N GLY A 209 10.22 -6.01 16.32
CA GLY A 209 9.31 -5.02 15.78
C GLY A 209 10.01 -4.10 14.79
N TYR A 210 9.23 -3.48 13.92
CA TYR A 210 9.71 -2.44 13.01
C TYR A 210 8.65 -1.39 12.72
N ALA A 211 9.12 -0.24 12.24
CA ALA A 211 8.29 0.83 11.69
C ALA A 211 9.01 1.47 10.50
N VAL A 212 8.26 1.91 9.50
CA VAL A 212 8.75 2.73 8.40
C VAL A 212 8.02 4.06 8.44
N ALA A 213 8.75 5.15 8.61
CA ALA A 213 8.17 6.47 8.76
C ALA A 213 9.01 7.54 8.06
N GLU A 214 8.37 8.65 7.72
CA GLU A 214 9.04 9.81 7.13
C GLU A 214 8.31 11.12 7.47
N PRO A 215 9.01 12.27 7.53
CA PRO A 215 8.40 13.59 7.55
C PRO A 215 8.03 14.03 6.13
N ARG A 216 6.82 14.58 5.96
CA ARG A 216 6.32 15.17 4.71
C ARG A 216 5.70 16.55 4.98
N GLY A 217 6.40 17.65 4.66
CA GLY A 217 5.83 19.00 4.76
C GLY A 217 5.25 19.36 6.13
N GLY A 218 5.91 18.96 7.23
CA GLY A 218 5.44 19.20 8.61
C GLY A 218 4.48 18.14 9.15
N VAL A 219 4.11 17.13 8.34
CA VAL A 219 3.33 15.96 8.76
C VAL A 219 4.26 14.76 8.90
N GLY A 220 4.23 14.06 10.03
CA GLY A 220 4.89 12.79 10.22
C GLY A 220 4.03 11.65 9.70
N VAL A 221 4.54 10.86 8.76
CA VAL A 221 3.79 9.75 8.16
C VAL A 221 4.39 8.42 8.59
N LEU A 222 3.60 7.61 9.30
CA LEU A 222 3.92 6.21 9.57
C LEU A 222 3.32 5.37 8.44
N LEU A 223 4.19 4.88 7.56
CA LEU A 223 3.81 4.17 6.34
C LEU A 223 3.48 2.69 6.59
N GLU A 224 4.21 2.08 7.51
CA GLU A 224 4.06 0.66 7.85
C GLU A 224 4.66 0.40 9.23
N SER A 225 4.03 -0.44 10.04
CA SER A 225 4.61 -0.93 11.29
C SER A 225 4.11 -2.33 11.63
N ALA A 226 4.93 -3.08 12.35
CA ALA A 226 4.56 -4.39 12.87
C ALA A 226 5.41 -4.73 14.10
N VAL A 227 4.80 -5.48 15.01
CA VAL A 227 5.45 -5.98 16.23
C VAL A 227 5.07 -7.44 16.40
N LEU A 228 6.01 -8.29 16.79
CA LEU A 228 5.72 -9.70 17.09
C LEU A 228 4.71 -9.81 18.24
N PRO A 229 3.78 -10.78 18.18
CA PRO A 229 2.91 -11.06 19.30
C PRO A 229 3.69 -11.25 20.60
N GLY A 230 3.28 -10.57 21.67
CA GLY A 230 3.94 -10.63 22.99
C GLY A 230 5.12 -9.66 23.18
N ALA A 231 5.52 -8.90 22.15
CA ALA A 231 6.58 -7.88 22.25
C ALA A 231 5.98 -6.45 22.34
N ASP A 232 4.97 -6.24 23.17
CA ASP A 232 4.20 -4.99 23.24
C ASP A 232 5.05 -3.74 23.53
N GLY A 233 6.09 -3.86 24.37
CA GLY A 233 7.05 -2.76 24.64
C GLY A 233 7.82 -2.29 23.40
N ALA A 234 7.97 -3.15 22.39
CA ALA A 234 8.64 -2.78 21.16
C ALA A 234 7.89 -1.68 20.38
N ARG A 235 6.57 -1.64 20.48
CA ARG A 235 5.74 -0.60 19.84
C ARG A 235 6.00 0.77 20.44
N ASP A 236 6.06 0.86 21.76
CA ASP A 236 6.31 2.09 22.49
C ASP A 236 7.74 2.60 22.20
N ASP A 237 8.74 1.71 22.16
CA ASP A 237 10.13 2.06 21.82
C ASP A 237 10.25 2.58 20.36
N LEU A 238 9.55 1.97 19.42
CA LEU A 238 9.53 2.42 18.02
C LEU A 238 8.88 3.81 17.90
N LEU A 239 7.73 4.03 18.54
CA LEU A 239 7.07 5.35 18.54
C LEU A 239 7.92 6.41 19.23
N ALA A 240 8.60 6.08 20.32
CA ALA A 240 9.52 7.00 20.99
C ALA A 240 10.71 7.40 20.08
N ALA A 241 11.27 6.44 19.34
CA ALA A 241 12.35 6.72 18.39
C ALA A 241 11.87 7.62 17.23
N ILE A 242 10.68 7.38 16.69
CA ILE A 242 10.03 8.20 15.67
C ILE A 242 9.77 9.61 16.21
N ALA A 243 9.29 9.74 17.45
CA ALA A 243 9.03 11.03 18.10
C ALA A 243 10.28 11.91 18.17
N VAL A 244 11.44 11.34 18.47
CA VAL A 244 12.72 12.09 18.48
C VAL A 244 13.05 12.65 17.11
N ASP A 245 12.90 11.84 16.06
CA ASP A 245 13.22 12.27 14.69
C ASP A 245 12.21 13.30 14.17
N TRP A 246 10.94 13.12 14.46
CA TRP A 246 9.88 14.05 14.03
C TRP A 246 9.98 15.39 14.78
N ALA A 247 10.31 15.39 16.07
CA ALA A 247 10.58 16.62 16.81
C ALA A 247 11.73 17.42 16.19
N SER A 248 12.83 16.70 15.84
CA SER A 248 13.98 17.32 15.19
C SER A 248 13.67 17.86 13.79
N ALA A 249 12.72 17.25 13.08
CA ALA A 249 12.25 17.67 11.76
C ALA A 249 11.13 18.75 11.81
N GLY A 250 10.70 19.21 13.00
CA GLY A 250 9.64 20.21 13.15
C GLY A 250 8.24 19.70 12.75
N VAL A 251 8.00 18.40 12.85
CA VAL A 251 6.68 17.80 12.58
C VAL A 251 5.68 18.26 13.61
N THR A 252 4.48 18.68 13.19
CA THR A 252 3.42 19.18 14.07
C THR A 252 2.16 18.31 14.09
N SER A 253 1.95 17.49 13.07
CA SER A 253 0.83 16.57 12.96
C SER A 253 1.30 15.20 12.44
N CYS A 254 0.46 14.18 12.53
CA CYS A 254 0.79 12.85 12.07
C CYS A 254 -0.33 12.19 11.26
N GLU A 255 0.08 11.26 10.41
CA GLU A 255 -0.77 10.28 9.71
C GLU A 255 -0.18 8.89 9.95
N LEU A 256 -0.92 8.01 10.62
CA LEU A 256 -0.42 6.72 11.09
C LEU A 256 -1.20 5.58 10.46
N ALA A 257 -0.57 4.82 9.56
CA ALA A 257 -1.15 3.63 8.93
C ALA A 257 -1.01 2.43 9.88
N VAL A 258 -1.95 2.27 10.82
CA VAL A 258 -1.95 1.21 11.83
C VAL A 258 -3.28 0.46 11.85
N PRO A 259 -3.29 -0.86 12.10
CA PRO A 259 -4.53 -1.62 12.22
C PRO A 259 -5.35 -1.16 13.44
N ALA A 260 -6.67 -1.39 13.39
CA ALA A 260 -7.56 -1.05 14.51
C ALA A 260 -7.53 -2.15 15.60
N LEU A 261 -6.34 -2.38 16.16
CA LEU A 261 -6.09 -3.34 17.24
C LEU A 261 -6.06 -2.62 18.60
N PRO A 262 -6.55 -3.22 19.70
CA PRO A 262 -6.52 -2.61 21.02
C PRO A 262 -5.13 -2.19 21.51
N GLU A 263 -4.10 -2.98 21.21
CA GLU A 263 -2.71 -2.70 21.52
C GLU A 263 -2.17 -1.51 20.74
N GLU A 264 -2.52 -1.35 19.46
CA GLU A 264 -2.17 -0.16 18.67
C GLU A 264 -2.85 1.08 19.25
N ASP A 265 -4.14 1.02 19.52
CA ASP A 265 -4.89 2.15 20.07
C ASP A 265 -4.40 2.54 21.47
N ARG A 266 -3.88 1.59 22.27
CA ARG A 266 -3.26 1.88 23.57
C ARG A 266 -1.97 2.69 23.41
N ALA A 267 -1.07 2.25 22.54
CA ALA A 267 0.20 2.93 22.27
C ALA A 267 -0.02 4.33 21.68
N LEU A 268 -0.98 4.44 20.76
CA LEU A 268 -1.32 5.71 20.12
C LEU A 268 -1.93 6.75 21.07
N ARG A 269 -2.62 6.33 22.14
CA ARG A 269 -3.14 7.27 23.16
C ARG A 269 -2.04 8.06 23.85
N ALA A 270 -0.86 7.50 24.01
CA ALA A 270 0.30 8.22 24.56
C ALA A 270 0.97 9.09 23.50
N PHE A 271 1.13 8.59 22.28
CA PHE A 271 1.85 9.25 21.19
C PHE A 271 1.03 10.37 20.51
N ALA A 272 -0.23 10.11 20.20
CA ALA A 272 -1.11 11.04 19.47
C ALA A 272 -2.53 11.05 20.08
N PRO A 273 -2.71 11.55 21.31
CA PRO A 273 -3.97 11.42 22.07
C PRO A 273 -5.16 12.15 21.44
N GLU A 274 -4.89 13.17 20.61
CA GLU A 274 -5.91 13.99 19.93
C GLU A 274 -6.13 13.55 18.47
N ALA A 275 -5.34 12.59 17.98
CA ALA A 275 -5.50 12.08 16.63
C ALA A 275 -6.74 11.17 16.53
N VAL A 276 -7.42 11.22 15.41
CA VAL A 276 -8.68 10.52 15.15
C VAL A 276 -8.49 9.47 14.07
N ARG A 277 -9.03 8.28 14.29
CA ARG A 277 -9.06 7.21 13.29
C ARG A 277 -10.05 7.57 12.18
N GLN A 278 -9.57 7.52 10.95
CA GLN A 278 -10.33 7.85 9.75
C GLN A 278 -10.68 6.59 8.96
N ASP A 279 -11.91 6.56 8.46
CA ASP A 279 -12.35 5.54 7.52
C ASP A 279 -11.82 5.84 6.11
N ASP A 280 -11.17 4.86 5.53
CA ASP A 280 -10.79 4.85 4.11
C ASP A 280 -11.86 4.07 3.31
N ARG A 281 -12.44 4.73 2.33
CA ARG A 281 -13.44 4.16 1.41
C ARG A 281 -12.95 4.13 -0.04
N THR A 282 -11.64 4.22 -0.24
CA THR A 282 -11.04 4.14 -1.57
C THR A 282 -10.99 2.70 -2.10
N GLY A 283 -11.07 1.71 -1.22
CA GLY A 283 -11.06 0.30 -1.59
C GLY A 283 -12.35 -0.15 -2.24
N MET A 284 -12.25 -0.86 -3.35
CA MET A 284 -13.37 -1.50 -4.04
C MET A 284 -13.05 -2.94 -4.40
N ILE A 285 -14.05 -3.82 -4.27
CA ILE A 285 -13.95 -5.24 -4.62
C ILE A 285 -15.01 -5.63 -5.63
N ARG A 286 -14.70 -6.67 -6.40
CA ARG A 286 -15.64 -7.34 -7.28
C ARG A 286 -15.47 -8.86 -7.18
N PRO A 287 -16.54 -9.63 -6.85
CA PRO A 287 -16.51 -11.09 -6.95
C PRO A 287 -16.22 -11.54 -8.38
N LEU A 288 -15.36 -12.56 -8.54
CA LEU A 288 -15.10 -13.24 -9.82
C LEU A 288 -15.58 -14.70 -9.73
N ARG A 289 -14.96 -15.53 -8.91
CA ARG A 289 -15.36 -16.91 -8.65
C ARG A 289 -16.19 -17.06 -7.38
N ARG A 290 -15.92 -16.24 -6.38
CA ARG A 290 -16.64 -16.18 -5.11
C ARG A 290 -16.58 -14.79 -4.48
N ALA A 291 -17.44 -14.55 -3.51
CA ALA A 291 -17.40 -13.34 -2.72
C ALA A 291 -16.17 -13.33 -1.79
N ALA A 292 -15.62 -12.12 -1.56
CA ALA A 292 -14.57 -11.89 -0.59
C ALA A 292 -15.12 -12.01 0.85
N ARG A 293 -14.35 -12.63 1.75
CA ARG A 293 -14.68 -12.76 3.18
C ARG A 293 -13.89 -11.71 3.96
N LEU A 294 -14.49 -10.55 4.19
CA LEU A 294 -13.83 -9.38 4.77
C LEU A 294 -14.32 -9.04 6.19
N HIS A 295 -14.77 -10.03 6.97
CA HIS A 295 -15.09 -9.83 8.38
C HIS A 295 -13.81 -9.74 9.22
N GLY A 296 -13.72 -8.78 10.13
CA GLY A 296 -12.55 -8.59 10.99
C GLY A 296 -11.81 -7.30 10.71
N ILE A 297 -10.60 -7.20 11.25
CA ILE A 297 -9.77 -5.99 11.15
C ILE A 297 -9.06 -5.96 9.80
N ARG A 298 -9.52 -5.05 8.95
CA ARG A 298 -8.96 -4.84 7.60
C ARG A 298 -7.78 -3.91 7.69
N HIS A 299 -6.67 -4.33 7.07
CA HIS A 299 -5.47 -3.51 7.07
C HIS A 299 -4.67 -3.68 5.78
N PHE A 300 -4.19 -2.55 5.27
CA PHE A 300 -3.39 -2.45 4.05
C PHE A 300 -2.43 -1.28 4.20
N THR A 301 -1.14 -1.48 4.05
CA THR A 301 -0.11 -0.45 4.28
C THR A 301 0.38 0.18 2.99
N ALA A 302 1.20 1.23 3.09
CA ALA A 302 1.82 1.86 1.93
C ALA A 302 2.69 0.87 1.12
N GLY A 303 3.38 -0.07 1.80
CA GLY A 303 4.17 -1.11 1.15
C GLY A 303 3.36 -2.20 0.44
N ASP A 304 2.06 -2.30 0.72
CA ASP A 304 1.17 -3.34 0.17
C ASP A 304 0.53 -2.96 -1.18
N TYR A 305 0.50 -1.67 -1.54
CA TYR A 305 -0.10 -1.21 -2.79
C TYR A 305 0.56 -1.83 -4.04
N PHE A 306 -0.10 -1.78 -5.18
CA PHE A 306 0.25 -2.41 -6.44
C PHE A 306 0.07 -1.46 -7.63
#